data_8e60b1a5f2d7d373bdc88994264a1a77
#
_entry.id   8e60b1a5f2d7d373bdc88994264a1a77
#
_cell.length_a   1.000
_cell.length_b   1.000
_cell.length_c   1.000
_cell.angle_alpha   90.00
_cell.angle_beta   90.00
_cell.angle_gamma   90.00
#
_symmetry.space_group_name_H-M   'P 1'
#
loop_
_entity.id
_entity.type
_entity.pdbx_description
1 polymer ?
#
loop_
_entity_poly.entity_id
_entity_poly.type
_entity_poly.pdbx_seq_one_letter_code
_entity_poly.pdbx_strand_id
1 'polypeptide(L)'
;RDIFPDSVDGEQNHFLGGEYRQHMEIIHKRPQDRCYYLLFYQNEQNVGFAMPVIYTSEDGKCFIMDFCVYPEFRGNGMGKECARALLKWAEKNGAFYAELNYSDNVRRKHFWQSIGFVQNGSDQWGDPLMLFPPKERAPISVEILTDSEDWQLQKLENGFRAEVGVPALTEEMYSKLTAAIQNGETTFFLAKRGYRAVGMCSITRYFSSSLCSETGILSDLYVEPVFRKKRIAQMLCMAAMD
;
A
#
# COMPACT_ATOMS: atom_id res chain seq x y z
N ARG A 1 -16.89 -21.62 -13.65
CA ARG A 1 -15.75 -22.55 -13.48
C ARG A 1 -14.56 -22.18 -14.35
N ASP A 2 -14.80 -21.67 -15.56
CA ASP A 2 -13.75 -21.44 -16.57
C ASP A 2 -13.10 -20.03 -16.51
N ILE A 3 -13.60 -19.15 -15.63
CA ILE A 3 -13.07 -17.79 -15.49
C ILE A 3 -11.70 -17.77 -14.78
N PHE A 4 -11.50 -18.69 -13.84
CA PHE A 4 -10.25 -18.84 -13.09
C PHE A 4 -9.63 -20.23 -13.32
N PRO A 5 -9.15 -20.54 -14.55
CA PRO A 5 -8.65 -21.88 -14.87
C PRO A 5 -7.38 -22.26 -14.09
N ASP A 6 -6.68 -21.25 -13.54
CA ASP A 6 -5.47 -21.43 -12.74
C ASP A 6 -5.75 -21.43 -11.23
N SER A 7 -7.02 -21.28 -10.80
CA SER A 7 -7.38 -21.31 -9.40
C SER A 7 -7.51 -22.75 -8.89
N VAL A 8 -6.90 -23.04 -7.76
CA VAL A 8 -7.12 -24.29 -7.05
C VAL A 8 -8.55 -24.28 -6.46
N ASP A 9 -9.15 -25.44 -6.26
CA ASP A 9 -10.52 -25.56 -5.72
C ASP A 9 -10.75 -24.77 -4.41
N GLY A 10 -9.69 -24.53 -3.62
CA GLY A 10 -9.73 -23.72 -2.43
C GLY A 10 -9.98 -22.22 -2.68
N GLU A 11 -9.41 -21.65 -3.76
CA GLU A 11 -9.62 -20.24 -4.11
C GLU A 11 -11.07 -19.98 -4.57
N GLN A 12 -11.67 -20.89 -5.33
CA GLN A 12 -13.07 -20.77 -5.75
C GLN A 12 -14.02 -20.79 -4.56
N ASN A 13 -13.76 -21.65 -3.56
CA ASN A 13 -14.54 -21.70 -2.33
C ASN A 13 -14.39 -20.44 -1.48
N HIS A 14 -13.22 -19.79 -1.52
CA HIS A 14 -12.99 -18.52 -0.81
C HIS A 14 -13.92 -17.41 -1.32
N PHE A 15 -13.98 -17.18 -2.64
CA PHE A 15 -14.86 -16.16 -3.24
C PHE A 15 -16.36 -16.43 -3.04
N LEU A 16 -16.75 -17.68 -2.84
CA LEU A 16 -18.13 -18.07 -2.55
C LEU A 16 -18.41 -18.14 -1.03
N GLY A 17 -17.36 -18.03 -0.22
CA GLY A 17 -17.43 -18.18 1.24
C GLY A 17 -18.11 -16.99 1.93
N GLY A 18 -18.67 -17.27 3.12
CA GLY A 18 -19.35 -16.26 3.93
C GLY A 18 -18.42 -15.14 4.38
N GLU A 19 -17.16 -15.45 4.68
CA GLU A 19 -16.14 -14.46 5.11
C GLU A 19 -15.83 -13.43 4.02
N TYR A 20 -15.65 -13.87 2.77
CA TYR A 20 -15.43 -12.96 1.65
C TYR A 20 -16.63 -12.03 1.44
N ARG A 21 -17.87 -12.57 1.52
CA ARG A 21 -19.08 -11.76 1.41
C ARG A 21 -19.20 -10.72 2.52
N GLN A 22 -18.90 -11.10 3.76
CA GLN A 22 -18.90 -10.17 4.90
C GLN A 22 -17.84 -9.07 4.70
N HIS A 23 -16.65 -9.41 4.25
CA HIS A 23 -15.60 -8.44 3.94
C HIS A 23 -16.05 -7.44 2.86
N MET A 24 -16.65 -7.94 1.78
CA MET A 24 -17.21 -7.10 0.72
C MET A 24 -18.34 -6.19 1.21
N GLU A 25 -19.22 -6.68 2.10
CA GLU A 25 -20.26 -5.86 2.70
C GLU A 25 -19.68 -4.72 3.56
N ILE A 26 -18.60 -4.96 4.29
CA ILE A 26 -17.90 -3.94 5.07
C ILE A 26 -17.33 -2.86 4.14
N ILE A 27 -16.67 -3.26 3.05
CA ILE A 27 -16.12 -2.30 2.06
C ILE A 27 -17.23 -1.47 1.43
N HIS A 28 -18.36 -2.09 1.07
CA HIS A 28 -19.49 -1.37 0.48
C HIS A 28 -20.18 -0.38 1.42
N LYS A 29 -20.10 -0.61 2.72
CA LYS A 29 -20.69 0.30 3.73
C LYS A 29 -19.80 1.50 4.05
N ARG A 30 -18.54 1.53 3.58
CA ARG A 30 -17.65 2.67 3.80
C ARG A 30 -18.13 3.88 2.99
N PRO A 31 -18.39 5.04 3.60
CA PRO A 31 -19.01 6.17 2.90
C PRO A 31 -18.07 6.86 1.90
N GLN A 32 -16.76 6.76 2.11
CA GLN A 32 -15.75 7.46 1.31
C GLN A 32 -14.98 6.51 0.38
N ASP A 33 -14.80 5.26 0.78
CA ASP A 33 -14.05 4.27 -0.01
C ASP A 33 -15.02 3.52 -0.93
N ARG A 34 -14.81 3.66 -2.22
CA ARG A 34 -15.74 3.12 -3.21
C ARG A 34 -15.17 1.88 -3.87
N CYS A 35 -15.90 0.78 -3.75
CA CYS A 35 -15.70 -0.41 -4.56
C CYS A 35 -16.48 -0.29 -5.87
N TYR A 36 -15.82 -0.62 -6.97
CA TYR A 36 -16.39 -0.55 -8.30
C TYR A 36 -16.35 -1.92 -8.98
N TYR A 37 -17.37 -2.21 -9.77
CA TYR A 37 -17.43 -3.36 -10.66
C TYR A 37 -17.34 -2.84 -12.09
N LEU A 38 -16.21 -3.05 -12.72
CA LEU A 38 -15.91 -2.55 -14.06
C LEU A 38 -15.92 -3.69 -15.06
N LEU A 39 -16.54 -3.45 -16.20
CA LEU A 39 -16.53 -4.37 -17.33
C LEU A 39 -15.68 -3.77 -18.45
N PHE A 40 -14.86 -4.60 -19.09
CA PHE A 40 -14.06 -4.21 -20.23
C PHE A 40 -14.80 -4.60 -21.52
N TYR A 41 -14.96 -3.65 -22.42
CA TYR A 41 -15.60 -3.88 -23.71
C TYR A 41 -14.62 -3.58 -24.85
N GLN A 42 -14.64 -4.46 -25.87
CA GLN A 42 -14.01 -4.24 -27.16
C GLN A 42 -15.05 -4.56 -28.25
N ASN A 43 -15.31 -3.60 -29.15
CA ASN A 43 -16.31 -3.76 -30.22
C ASN A 43 -17.67 -4.29 -29.69
N GLU A 44 -18.18 -3.67 -28.64
CA GLU A 44 -19.44 -4.04 -27.96
C GLU A 44 -19.45 -5.41 -27.26
N GLN A 45 -18.34 -6.16 -27.34
CA GLN A 45 -18.19 -7.44 -26.68
C GLN A 45 -17.50 -7.28 -25.33
N ASN A 46 -18.07 -7.89 -24.28
CA ASN A 46 -17.44 -7.92 -22.96
C ASN A 46 -16.25 -8.88 -23.00
N VAL A 47 -15.05 -8.36 -22.72
CA VAL A 47 -13.79 -9.11 -22.78
C VAL A 47 -13.20 -9.42 -21.41
N GLY A 48 -13.78 -8.86 -20.33
CA GLY A 48 -13.29 -9.09 -18.99
C GLY A 48 -13.87 -8.12 -17.97
N PHE A 49 -13.37 -8.19 -16.75
CA PHE A 49 -13.81 -7.33 -15.65
C PHE A 49 -12.67 -6.98 -14.69
N ALA A 50 -12.90 -5.97 -13.86
CA ALA A 50 -12.07 -5.65 -12.71
C ALA A 50 -12.92 -5.19 -11.52
N MET A 51 -12.40 -5.40 -10.32
CA MET A 51 -12.98 -4.92 -9.09
C MET A 51 -11.96 -4.09 -8.31
N PRO A 52 -11.83 -2.80 -8.59
CA PRO A 52 -10.98 -1.90 -7.83
C PRO A 52 -11.73 -1.25 -6.67
N VAL A 53 -11.01 -0.97 -5.58
CA VAL A 53 -11.45 -0.09 -4.49
C VAL A 53 -10.57 1.15 -4.50
N ILE A 54 -11.17 2.35 -4.44
CA ILE A 54 -10.43 3.60 -4.27
C ILE A 54 -10.60 4.07 -2.83
N TYR A 55 -9.50 4.09 -2.08
CA TYR A 55 -9.45 4.47 -0.67
C TYR A 55 -9.24 5.99 -0.55
N THR A 56 -10.30 6.75 -0.75
CA THR A 56 -10.25 8.23 -0.64
C THR A 56 -10.18 8.72 0.81
N SER A 57 -10.57 7.87 1.77
CA SER A 57 -10.41 8.14 3.21
C SER A 57 -8.97 7.98 3.70
N GLU A 58 -8.11 7.39 2.85
CA GLU A 58 -6.72 7.12 3.17
C GLU A 58 -5.79 7.98 2.29
N ASP A 59 -4.91 7.34 1.55
CA ASP A 59 -3.88 7.97 0.72
C ASP A 59 -4.23 8.03 -0.78
N GLY A 60 -5.48 7.78 -1.14
CA GLY A 60 -5.93 7.76 -2.54
C GLY A 60 -5.45 6.54 -3.31
N LYS A 61 -5.22 5.44 -2.63
CA LYS A 61 -4.86 4.16 -3.22
C LYS A 61 -6.01 3.58 -4.04
N CYS A 62 -5.74 3.12 -5.25
CA CYS A 62 -6.60 2.19 -5.97
C CYS A 62 -6.08 0.77 -5.73
N PHE A 63 -6.76 0.00 -4.89
CA PHE A 63 -6.43 -1.41 -4.70
C PHE A 63 -7.21 -2.25 -5.70
N ILE A 64 -6.51 -3.01 -6.54
CA ILE A 64 -7.11 -3.90 -7.54
C ILE A 64 -7.34 -5.26 -6.87
N MET A 65 -8.56 -5.50 -6.42
CA MET A 65 -8.94 -6.75 -5.77
C MET A 65 -9.01 -7.90 -6.77
N ASP A 66 -9.71 -7.66 -7.89
CA ASP A 66 -9.84 -8.62 -8.97
C ASP A 66 -9.58 -7.97 -10.33
N PHE A 67 -8.97 -8.75 -11.21
CA PHE A 67 -8.74 -8.39 -12.60
C PHE A 67 -8.75 -9.66 -13.46
N CYS A 68 -9.65 -9.70 -14.42
CA CYS A 68 -9.80 -10.85 -15.30
C CYS A 68 -10.02 -10.43 -16.75
N VAL A 69 -9.30 -11.05 -17.67
CA VAL A 69 -9.63 -11.09 -19.09
C VAL A 69 -10.08 -12.52 -19.41
N TYR A 70 -11.23 -12.66 -20.06
CA TYR A 70 -11.78 -13.97 -20.36
C TYR A 70 -10.82 -14.79 -21.25
N PRO A 71 -10.79 -16.11 -21.08
CA PRO A 71 -9.78 -16.99 -21.72
C PRO A 71 -9.70 -16.80 -23.25
N GLU A 72 -10.82 -16.63 -23.91
CA GLU A 72 -10.94 -16.49 -25.37
C GLU A 72 -10.31 -15.18 -25.90
N PHE A 73 -10.10 -14.18 -25.05
CA PHE A 73 -9.49 -12.89 -25.41
C PHE A 73 -8.04 -12.76 -24.97
N ARG A 74 -7.47 -13.80 -24.35
CA ARG A 74 -6.07 -13.78 -23.90
C ARG A 74 -5.09 -14.00 -25.06
N GLY A 75 -3.84 -13.59 -24.87
CA GLY A 75 -2.74 -13.85 -25.81
C GLY A 75 -2.43 -12.69 -26.77
N ASN A 76 -3.37 -11.83 -27.09
CA ASN A 76 -3.24 -10.75 -28.10
C ASN A 76 -2.93 -9.37 -27.49
N GLY A 77 -2.37 -9.31 -26.29
CA GLY A 77 -2.11 -8.02 -25.60
C GLY A 77 -3.31 -7.45 -24.86
N MET A 78 -4.51 -8.01 -25.01
CA MET A 78 -5.76 -7.55 -24.40
C MET A 78 -5.63 -7.29 -22.91
N GLY A 79 -4.97 -8.18 -22.16
CA GLY A 79 -4.75 -8.00 -20.73
C GLY A 79 -4.03 -6.68 -20.40
N LYS A 80 -3.01 -6.32 -21.19
CA LYS A 80 -2.28 -5.06 -21.00
C LYS A 80 -3.13 -3.84 -21.35
N GLU A 81 -3.98 -3.93 -22.36
CA GLU A 81 -4.90 -2.87 -22.74
C GLU A 81 -5.95 -2.65 -21.66
N CYS A 82 -6.58 -3.69 -21.16
CA CYS A 82 -7.53 -3.63 -20.04
C CYS A 82 -6.89 -3.05 -18.78
N ALA A 83 -5.69 -3.50 -18.41
CA ALA A 83 -4.99 -2.99 -17.23
C ALA A 83 -4.63 -1.50 -17.36
N ARG A 84 -4.16 -1.05 -18.54
CA ARG A 84 -3.91 0.38 -18.80
C ARG A 84 -5.20 1.21 -18.77
N ALA A 85 -6.29 0.68 -19.31
CA ALA A 85 -7.59 1.32 -19.23
C ALA A 85 -8.08 1.47 -17.78
N LEU A 86 -7.90 0.42 -16.96
CA LEU A 86 -8.20 0.44 -15.54
C LEU A 86 -7.38 1.51 -14.81
N LEU A 87 -6.06 1.57 -15.02
CA LEU A 87 -5.19 2.57 -14.39
C LEU A 87 -5.59 4.01 -14.78
N LYS A 88 -5.90 4.23 -16.05
CA LYS A 88 -6.36 5.53 -16.53
C LYS A 88 -7.73 5.91 -15.94
N TRP A 89 -8.62 4.92 -15.78
CA TRP A 89 -9.91 5.12 -15.15
C TRP A 89 -9.73 5.45 -13.66
N ALA A 90 -8.87 4.72 -12.94
CA ALA A 90 -8.59 4.96 -11.53
C ALA A 90 -8.05 6.38 -11.29
N GLU A 91 -7.08 6.84 -12.10
CA GLU A 91 -6.55 8.21 -12.07
C GLU A 91 -7.66 9.26 -12.24
N LYS A 92 -8.58 9.06 -13.22
CA LYS A 92 -9.73 9.95 -13.44
C LYS A 92 -10.73 9.97 -12.28
N ASN A 93 -10.79 8.91 -11.50
CA ASN A 93 -11.68 8.78 -10.34
C ASN A 93 -10.98 9.10 -9.01
N GLY A 94 -9.84 9.78 -9.06
CA GLY A 94 -9.17 10.34 -7.88
C GLY A 94 -8.12 9.42 -7.25
N ALA A 95 -7.74 8.33 -7.91
CA ALA A 95 -6.65 7.50 -7.42
C ALA A 95 -5.29 8.14 -7.74
N PHE A 96 -4.42 8.24 -6.74
CA PHE A 96 -3.05 8.74 -6.91
C PHE A 96 -2.07 7.66 -7.38
N TYR A 97 -2.33 6.40 -7.05
CA TYR A 97 -1.53 5.25 -7.43
C TYR A 97 -2.37 3.97 -7.38
N ALA A 98 -1.83 2.86 -7.85
CA ALA A 98 -2.50 1.57 -7.78
C ALA A 98 -1.64 0.53 -7.06
N GLU A 99 -2.29 -0.35 -6.31
CA GLU A 99 -1.66 -1.45 -5.59
C GLU A 99 -2.48 -2.73 -5.79
N LEU A 100 -1.82 -3.86 -5.76
CA LEU A 100 -2.46 -5.16 -5.84
C LEU A 100 -1.62 -6.24 -5.15
N ASN A 101 -2.28 -7.35 -4.82
CA ASN A 101 -1.65 -8.59 -4.41
C ASN A 101 -1.58 -9.55 -5.63
N TYR A 102 -0.46 -10.23 -5.82
CA TYR A 102 -0.30 -11.19 -6.92
C TYR A 102 -0.26 -12.66 -6.44
N SER A 103 -0.56 -12.90 -5.15
CA SER A 103 -0.67 -14.24 -4.55
C SER A 103 0.55 -15.14 -4.84
N ASP A 104 1.76 -14.58 -4.83
CA ASP A 104 3.05 -15.22 -5.15
C ASP A 104 3.08 -16.02 -6.47
N ASN A 105 2.20 -15.69 -7.41
CA ASN A 105 2.12 -16.31 -8.71
C ASN A 105 3.07 -15.63 -9.70
N VAL A 106 4.09 -16.36 -10.17
CA VAL A 106 5.14 -15.85 -11.07
C VAL A 106 4.59 -15.27 -12.37
N ARG A 107 3.56 -15.90 -12.97
CA ARG A 107 2.94 -15.42 -14.21
C ARG A 107 2.20 -14.10 -13.98
N ARG A 108 1.43 -14.00 -12.90
CA ARG A 108 0.74 -12.75 -12.48
C ARG A 108 1.77 -11.66 -12.21
N LYS A 109 2.84 -11.96 -11.49
CA LYS A 109 3.95 -11.04 -11.22
C LYS A 109 4.54 -10.47 -12.51
N HIS A 110 4.94 -11.32 -13.45
CA HIS A 110 5.52 -10.88 -14.73
C HIS A 110 4.54 -10.03 -15.55
N PHE A 111 3.26 -10.39 -15.54
CA PHE A 111 2.23 -9.62 -16.21
C PHE A 111 2.17 -8.18 -15.67
N TRP A 112 2.05 -8.02 -14.36
CA TRP A 112 1.96 -6.69 -13.74
C TRP A 112 3.27 -5.90 -13.85
N GLN A 113 4.42 -6.55 -13.75
CA GLN A 113 5.72 -5.92 -14.02
C GLN A 113 5.79 -5.36 -15.45
N SER A 114 5.25 -6.08 -16.43
CA SER A 114 5.23 -5.64 -17.83
C SER A 114 4.37 -4.40 -18.10
N ILE A 115 3.52 -4.02 -17.12
CA ILE A 115 2.68 -2.82 -17.15
C ILE A 115 3.36 -1.65 -16.43
N GLY A 116 4.30 -1.95 -15.53
CA GLY A 116 5.05 -0.97 -14.76
C GLY A 116 4.87 -1.07 -13.24
N PHE A 117 4.19 -2.10 -12.75
CA PHE A 117 4.15 -2.37 -11.32
C PHE A 117 5.50 -2.85 -10.82
N VAL A 118 5.86 -2.48 -9.60
CA VAL A 118 7.08 -2.89 -8.90
C VAL A 118 6.72 -3.55 -7.57
N GLN A 119 7.54 -4.49 -7.13
CA GLN A 119 7.33 -5.11 -5.82
C GLN A 119 7.45 -4.08 -4.71
N ASN A 120 6.56 -4.15 -3.72
CA ASN A 120 6.49 -3.20 -2.61
C ASN A 120 6.08 -3.88 -1.30
N GLY A 121 6.91 -4.82 -0.83
CA GLY A 121 6.68 -5.50 0.44
C GLY A 121 5.54 -6.51 0.40
N SER A 122 4.90 -6.69 1.54
CA SER A 122 3.76 -7.59 1.76
C SER A 122 2.67 -6.86 2.52
N ASP A 123 1.46 -7.38 2.47
CA ASP A 123 0.35 -6.92 3.30
C ASP A 123 0.44 -7.46 4.74
N GLN A 124 -0.57 -7.15 5.56
CA GLN A 124 -0.62 -7.58 6.96
C GLN A 124 -0.77 -9.11 7.15
N TRP A 125 -1.14 -9.83 6.09
CA TRP A 125 -1.25 -11.30 6.10
C TRP A 125 0.00 -11.98 5.51
N GLY A 126 0.98 -11.19 5.05
CA GLY A 126 2.22 -11.69 4.45
C GLY A 126 2.15 -11.87 2.94
N ASP A 127 1.04 -11.54 2.31
CA ASP A 127 0.86 -11.66 0.87
C ASP A 127 1.62 -10.58 0.11
N PRO A 128 2.35 -10.95 -0.96
CA PRO A 128 3.23 -10.02 -1.64
C PRO A 128 2.48 -8.96 -2.45
N LEU A 129 2.87 -7.71 -2.27
CA LEU A 129 2.27 -6.54 -2.91
C LEU A 129 3.09 -6.03 -4.10
N MET A 130 2.39 -5.48 -5.06
CA MET A 130 2.96 -4.69 -6.15
C MET A 130 2.30 -3.32 -6.22
N LEU A 131 3.12 -2.31 -6.46
CA LEU A 131 2.73 -0.91 -6.57
C LEU A 131 2.95 -0.41 -7.99
N PHE A 132 1.95 0.26 -8.56
CA PHE A 132 2.12 1.12 -9.72
C PHE A 132 2.36 2.55 -9.23
N PRO A 133 3.60 3.09 -9.32
CA PRO A 133 3.94 4.39 -8.74
C PRO A 133 3.16 5.52 -9.37
N PRO A 134 2.82 6.59 -8.61
CA PRO A 134 2.16 7.77 -9.18
C PRO A 134 3.03 8.41 -10.25
N LYS A 135 2.42 8.84 -11.35
CA LYS A 135 3.11 9.50 -12.46
C LYS A 135 3.59 10.90 -12.10
N GLU A 136 2.81 11.61 -11.31
CA GLU A 136 3.15 12.96 -10.87
C GLU A 136 4.28 12.93 -9.84
N ARG A 137 5.26 13.81 -10.06
CA ARG A 137 6.34 14.05 -9.12
C ARG A 137 5.90 15.09 -8.09
N ALA A 138 4.88 14.79 -7.30
CA ALA A 138 4.59 15.61 -6.15
C ALA A 138 5.87 15.78 -5.31
N PRO A 139 6.16 16.99 -4.82
CA PRO A 139 7.30 17.20 -3.95
C PRO A 139 7.17 16.33 -2.69
N ILE A 140 8.31 15.94 -2.15
CA ILE A 140 8.36 15.30 -0.84
C ILE A 140 8.33 16.39 0.21
N SER A 141 7.39 16.31 1.14
CA SER A 141 7.40 17.06 2.40
C SER A 141 7.80 16.15 3.55
N VAL A 142 8.39 16.71 4.59
CA VAL A 142 8.60 16.00 5.87
C VAL A 142 7.80 16.74 6.92
N GLU A 143 7.03 16.00 7.68
CA GLU A 143 6.19 16.55 8.76
C GLU A 143 6.26 15.67 10.00
N ILE A 144 6.06 16.29 11.15
CA ILE A 144 5.95 15.57 12.42
C ILE A 144 4.59 14.87 12.44
N LEU A 145 4.59 13.62 12.86
CA LEU A 145 3.36 12.87 13.08
C LEU A 145 2.59 13.47 14.26
N THR A 146 1.38 13.95 13.99
CA THR A 146 0.48 14.52 15.01
C THR A 146 -0.62 13.55 15.42
N ASP A 147 -1.00 12.63 14.54
CA ASP A 147 -1.98 11.58 14.81
C ASP A 147 -1.24 10.24 15.04
N SER A 148 -1.15 9.83 16.29
CA SER A 148 -0.47 8.60 16.69
C SER A 148 -1.15 7.32 16.20
N GLU A 149 -2.39 7.41 15.73
CA GLU A 149 -3.17 6.29 15.18
C GLU A 149 -3.14 6.27 13.64
N ASP A 150 -2.27 7.08 13.00
CA ASP A 150 -2.11 7.09 11.55
C ASP A 150 -1.68 5.68 11.05
N TRP A 151 -2.57 5.02 10.34
CA TRP A 151 -2.34 3.69 9.77
C TRP A 151 -1.11 3.64 8.84
N GLN A 152 -0.71 4.78 8.26
CA GLN A 152 0.49 4.85 7.42
C GLN A 152 1.76 4.66 8.23
N LEU A 153 1.78 5.11 9.50
CA LEU A 153 2.89 4.80 10.40
C LEU A 153 2.99 3.28 10.62
N GLN A 154 1.88 2.62 10.96
CA GLN A 154 1.89 1.17 11.17
C GLN A 154 2.40 0.41 9.92
N LYS A 155 2.01 0.86 8.74
CA LYS A 155 2.47 0.29 7.46
C LYS A 155 3.98 0.46 7.28
N LEU A 156 4.53 1.65 7.53
CA LEU A 156 5.95 1.93 7.39
C LEU A 156 6.77 1.17 8.44
N GLU A 157 6.29 1.12 9.68
CA GLU A 157 6.88 0.32 10.75
C GLU A 157 6.95 -1.16 10.38
N ASN A 158 5.87 -1.73 9.89
CA ASN A 158 5.87 -3.12 9.44
C ASN A 158 6.82 -3.36 8.27
N GLY A 159 6.95 -2.40 7.36
CA GLY A 159 7.95 -2.44 6.28
C GLY A 159 9.38 -2.43 6.81
N PHE A 160 9.69 -1.57 7.79
CA PHE A 160 10.98 -1.52 8.46
C PHE A 160 11.28 -2.84 9.19
N ARG A 161 10.33 -3.33 9.99
CA ARG A 161 10.45 -4.57 10.75
C ARG A 161 10.72 -5.78 9.86
N ALA A 162 10.05 -5.86 8.73
CA ALA A 162 10.29 -6.92 7.74
C ALA A 162 11.73 -6.88 7.19
N GLU A 163 12.29 -5.69 6.95
CA GLU A 163 13.68 -5.55 6.49
C GLU A 163 14.72 -5.96 7.52
N VAL A 164 14.47 -5.65 8.78
CA VAL A 164 15.40 -6.04 9.88
C VAL A 164 15.13 -7.44 10.42
N GLY A 165 14.17 -8.17 9.83
CA GLY A 165 13.90 -9.57 10.16
C GLY A 165 13.16 -9.78 11.49
N VAL A 166 12.37 -8.80 11.93
CA VAL A 166 11.54 -8.92 13.13
C VAL A 166 10.05 -9.01 12.76
N PRO A 167 9.21 -9.68 13.58
CA PRO A 167 7.78 -9.82 13.29
C PRO A 167 7.06 -8.48 13.15
N ALA A 168 5.97 -8.44 12.38
CA ALA A 168 5.09 -7.29 12.28
C ALA A 168 4.53 -6.87 13.65
N LEU A 169 4.09 -5.62 13.76
CA LEU A 169 3.45 -5.12 14.97
C LEU A 169 2.14 -5.87 15.24
N THR A 170 2.01 -6.39 16.45
CA THR A 170 0.71 -6.83 16.98
C THR A 170 -0.10 -5.61 17.42
N GLU A 171 -1.41 -5.77 17.61
CA GLU A 171 -2.27 -4.71 18.16
C GLU A 171 -1.75 -4.18 19.50
N GLU A 172 -1.29 -5.07 20.39
CA GLU A 172 -0.71 -4.68 21.68
C GLU A 172 0.57 -3.86 21.51
N MET A 173 1.46 -4.24 20.59
CA MET A 173 2.69 -3.50 20.31
C MET A 173 2.38 -2.14 19.70
N TYR A 174 1.42 -2.06 18.79
CA TYR A 174 0.99 -0.81 18.19
C TYR A 174 0.37 0.13 19.22
N SER A 175 -0.46 -0.38 20.12
CA SER A 175 -1.01 0.40 21.24
C SER A 175 0.07 0.97 22.17
N LYS A 176 1.14 0.22 22.44
CA LYS A 176 2.30 0.72 23.22
C LYS A 176 3.05 1.81 22.47
N LEU A 177 3.23 1.65 21.15
CA LEU A 177 3.89 2.65 20.30
C LEU A 177 3.09 3.96 20.27
N THR A 178 1.78 3.89 20.05
CA THR A 178 0.91 5.08 20.04
C THR A 178 0.90 5.78 21.39
N ALA A 179 0.91 5.05 22.49
CA ALA A 179 1.01 5.63 23.83
C ALA A 179 2.36 6.37 24.04
N ALA A 180 3.47 5.79 23.60
CA ALA A 180 4.79 6.45 23.67
C ALA A 180 4.87 7.73 22.84
N ILE A 181 4.20 7.77 21.67
CA ILE A 181 4.08 8.97 20.84
C ILE A 181 3.25 10.03 21.57
N GLN A 182 2.08 9.66 22.10
CA GLN A 182 1.19 10.58 22.83
C GLN A 182 1.86 11.18 24.08
N ASN A 183 2.68 10.39 24.77
CA ASN A 183 3.44 10.82 25.94
C ASN A 183 4.67 11.68 25.60
N GLY A 184 5.00 11.82 24.31
CA GLY A 184 6.21 12.56 23.88
C GLY A 184 7.52 11.85 24.13
N GLU A 185 7.50 10.55 24.44
CA GLU A 185 8.70 9.72 24.64
C GLU A 185 9.43 9.48 23.31
N THR A 186 8.67 9.38 22.22
CA THR A 186 9.18 9.29 20.85
C THR A 186 8.41 10.22 19.92
N THR A 187 9.12 10.79 18.96
CA THR A 187 8.54 11.66 17.92
C THR A 187 8.83 11.04 16.57
N PHE A 188 7.81 10.85 15.77
CA PHE A 188 7.95 10.35 14.41
C PHE A 188 7.90 11.50 13.39
N PHE A 189 8.75 11.38 12.39
CA PHE A 189 8.77 12.23 11.20
C PHE A 189 8.37 11.38 9.99
N LEU A 190 7.37 11.84 9.24
CA LEU A 190 6.90 11.18 8.02
C LEU A 190 7.30 11.98 6.79
N ALA A 191 7.98 11.32 5.85
CA ALA A 191 8.17 11.85 4.51
C ALA A 191 6.94 11.51 3.68
N LYS A 192 6.20 12.53 3.24
CA LYS A 192 4.98 12.38 2.44
C LYS A 192 5.17 12.83 1.01
N ARG A 193 4.58 12.09 0.09
CA ARG A 193 4.41 12.47 -1.31
C ARG A 193 2.93 12.63 -1.60
N GLY A 194 2.46 13.86 -1.56
CA GLY A 194 1.02 14.12 -1.49
C GLY A 194 0.47 13.56 -0.18
N TYR A 195 -0.55 12.75 -0.25
CA TYR A 195 -1.17 12.12 0.93
C TYR A 195 -0.46 10.83 1.40
N ARG A 196 0.43 10.26 0.58
CA ARG A 196 1.10 9.00 0.89
C ARG A 196 2.38 9.23 1.69
N ALA A 197 2.45 8.66 2.87
CA ALA A 197 3.69 8.50 3.59
C ALA A 197 4.56 7.44 2.91
N VAL A 198 5.78 7.81 2.54
CA VAL A 198 6.73 7.00 1.77
C VAL A 198 8.02 6.68 2.54
N GLY A 199 8.15 7.25 3.72
CA GLY A 199 9.26 6.99 4.62
C GLY A 199 9.03 7.62 5.99
N MET A 200 9.77 7.16 6.97
CA MET A 200 9.69 7.63 8.35
C MET A 200 11.06 7.61 9.01
N CYS A 201 11.20 8.37 10.07
CA CYS A 201 12.20 8.14 11.12
C CYS A 201 11.63 8.56 12.46
N SER A 202 12.24 8.09 13.56
CA SER A 202 11.85 8.46 14.91
C SER A 202 13.02 9.06 15.70
N ILE A 203 12.66 9.90 16.67
CA ILE A 203 13.57 10.36 17.72
C ILE A 203 13.01 9.97 19.08
N THR A 204 13.77 9.19 19.81
CA THR A 204 13.48 8.87 21.21
C THR A 204 14.30 9.80 22.11
N ARG A 205 13.65 10.51 23.02
CA ARG A 205 14.26 11.46 23.93
C ARG A 205 14.74 10.76 25.20
N TYR A 206 15.89 11.19 25.70
CA TYR A 206 16.40 10.76 26.99
C TYR A 206 17.30 11.85 27.60
N PHE A 207 17.46 11.82 28.92
CA PHE A 207 18.39 12.70 29.60
C PHE A 207 19.78 12.11 29.60
N SER A 208 20.74 12.82 29.01
CA SER A 208 22.15 12.43 29.06
C SER A 208 22.82 13.00 30.31
N SER A 209 23.25 12.13 31.23
CA SER A 209 23.93 12.53 32.44
C SER A 209 25.31 13.13 32.16
N SER A 210 25.99 12.71 31.09
CA SER A 210 27.30 13.24 30.70
C SER A 210 27.24 14.65 30.12
N LEU A 211 26.13 14.98 29.41
CA LEU A 211 25.87 16.30 28.86
C LEU A 211 25.03 17.17 29.77
N CYS A 212 24.46 16.60 30.83
CA CYS A 212 23.48 17.26 31.72
C CYS A 212 22.34 17.95 30.94
N SER A 213 21.89 17.33 29.86
CA SER A 213 20.83 17.87 28.98
C SER A 213 20.00 16.77 28.36
N GLU A 214 18.83 17.15 27.85
CA GLU A 214 18.05 16.26 26.99
C GLU A 214 18.78 16.00 25.68
N THR A 215 18.69 14.77 25.23
CA THR A 215 19.32 14.27 24.01
C THR A 215 18.34 13.36 23.28
N GLY A 216 18.48 13.26 21.97
CA GLY A 216 17.67 12.38 21.14
C GLY A 216 18.50 11.29 20.46
N ILE A 217 17.94 10.09 20.38
CA ILE A 217 18.46 9.03 19.51
C ILE A 217 17.56 8.97 18.29
N LEU A 218 18.17 9.16 17.10
CA LEU A 218 17.49 8.92 15.83
C LEU A 218 17.45 7.41 15.59
N SER A 219 16.24 6.88 15.41
CA SER A 219 15.95 5.46 15.24
C SER A 219 15.04 5.22 14.04
N ASP A 220 14.77 3.97 13.72
CA ASP A 220 13.70 3.50 12.81
C ASP A 220 13.64 4.20 11.46
N LEU A 221 14.79 4.54 10.89
CA LEU A 221 14.85 5.20 9.59
C LEU A 221 14.49 4.22 8.48
N TYR A 222 13.36 4.46 7.82
CA TYR A 222 12.85 3.63 6.74
C TYR A 222 12.30 4.45 5.58
N VAL A 223 12.54 3.97 4.36
CA VAL A 223 11.93 4.50 3.13
C VAL A 223 11.45 3.32 2.30
N GLU A 224 10.20 3.37 1.84
CA GLU A 224 9.65 2.34 0.97
C GLU A 224 10.57 2.08 -0.24
N PRO A 225 10.83 0.81 -0.62
CA PRO A 225 11.84 0.45 -1.63
C PRO A 225 11.71 1.22 -2.95
N VAL A 226 10.48 1.44 -3.45
CA VAL A 226 10.21 2.15 -4.70
C VAL A 226 10.51 3.65 -4.65
N PHE A 227 10.65 4.20 -3.46
CA PHE A 227 10.98 5.63 -3.25
C PHE A 227 12.43 5.87 -2.84
N ARG A 228 13.25 4.84 -2.71
CA ARG A 228 14.68 4.95 -2.36
C ARG A 228 15.51 5.64 -3.44
N LYS A 229 16.74 6.02 -3.09
CA LYS A 229 17.69 6.74 -3.96
C LYS A 229 17.18 8.11 -4.46
N LYS A 230 16.25 8.73 -3.72
CA LYS A 230 15.66 10.06 -4.01
C LYS A 230 15.92 11.06 -2.87
N ARG A 231 16.93 10.83 -2.04
CA ARG A 231 17.35 11.66 -0.90
C ARG A 231 16.30 11.78 0.24
N ILE A 232 15.26 10.94 0.25
CA ILE A 232 14.18 11.03 1.26
C ILE A 232 14.72 10.76 2.66
N ALA A 233 15.57 9.74 2.84
CA ALA A 233 16.22 9.48 4.13
C ALA A 233 17.03 10.69 4.62
N GLN A 234 17.75 11.38 3.73
CA GLN A 234 18.47 12.60 4.08
C GLN A 234 17.52 13.71 4.55
N MET A 235 16.38 13.91 3.87
CA MET A 235 15.37 14.88 4.27
C MET A 235 14.79 14.57 5.64
N LEU A 236 14.49 13.29 5.92
CA LEU A 236 14.02 12.83 7.23
C LEU A 236 15.04 13.13 8.34
N CYS A 237 16.30 12.75 8.12
CA CYS A 237 17.37 13.02 9.10
C CYS A 237 17.56 14.52 9.36
N MET A 238 17.51 15.35 8.32
CA MET A 238 17.63 16.81 8.47
C MET A 238 16.48 17.39 9.28
N ALA A 239 15.23 17.03 8.95
CA ALA A 239 14.06 17.50 9.68
C ALA A 239 14.02 17.01 11.15
N ALA A 240 14.66 15.88 11.43
CA ALA A 240 14.76 15.33 12.77
C ALA A 240 15.87 15.98 13.63
N MET A 241 16.82 16.69 12.99
CA MET A 241 17.92 17.40 13.68
C MET A 241 17.62 18.90 13.94
N ASP A 242 16.64 19.46 13.22
CA ASP A 242 16.15 20.83 13.39
C ASP A 242 15.15 20.93 14.54
#